data_a50f1a447e9e4c51a48bb707c74c2d40
#
_entry.id   a50f1a447e9e4c51a48bb707c74c2d40
#
_cell.length_a   1.000
_cell.length_b   1.000
_cell.length_c   1.000
_cell.angle_alpha   90.00
_cell.angle_beta   90.00
_cell.angle_gamma   90.00
#
_symmetry.space_group_name_H-M   'P 1'
#
loop_
_entity.id
_entity.type
_entity.pdbx_description
1 polymer ?
#
loop_
_entity_poly.entity_id
_entity_poly.type
_entity_poly.pdbx_seq_one_letter_code
_entity_poly.pdbx_strand_id
1 'polypeptide(L)'
;GVKANLARKAGGGDRDVARDIMGGICDIGIANSYYVGLMRSGAGGPEQEEWAKAIKVILPTFEGGGTQVNISGAAIAAHAPNKDVAVDFLEFLVSEEAQEIYARANYEYPVRAGVEVDPIIAEFGTLEIDPTPLATIATRRADATGLAEKVGFDD
;
A
#
# COMPACT_ATOMS: atom_id res chain seq x y z
N GLY A 1 5.25 22.48 -6.45
CA GLY A 1 4.58 21.29 -5.99
C GLY A 1 5.48 20.06 -6.00
N VAL A 2 4.90 18.86 -5.95
CA VAL A 2 5.65 17.60 -5.79
C VAL A 2 6.71 17.42 -6.88
N LYS A 3 6.36 17.56 -8.17
CA LYS A 3 7.33 17.41 -9.27
C LYS A 3 8.60 18.26 -9.10
N ALA A 4 8.47 19.50 -8.66
CA ALA A 4 9.62 20.39 -8.51
C ALA A 4 10.56 20.01 -7.35
N ASN A 5 10.13 19.10 -6.49
CA ASN A 5 10.88 18.59 -5.33
C ASN A 5 11.25 17.10 -5.46
N LEU A 6 11.06 16.50 -6.65
CA LEU A 6 11.54 15.15 -6.88
C LEU A 6 13.07 15.14 -6.86
N ALA A 7 13.63 14.25 -6.05
CA ALA A 7 15.09 14.05 -5.97
C ALA A 7 15.68 13.46 -7.26
N ARG A 8 14.88 12.72 -8.02
CA ARG A 8 15.17 12.18 -9.34
C ARG A 8 13.90 12.01 -10.15
N LYS A 9 14.00 11.67 -11.42
CA LYS A 9 12.86 11.25 -12.22
C LYS A 9 12.11 10.11 -11.52
N ALA A 10 10.78 10.22 -11.48
CA ALA A 10 9.93 9.17 -10.95
C ALA A 10 10.16 7.85 -11.72
N GLY A 11 10.32 6.75 -10.99
CA GLY A 11 10.60 5.44 -11.58
C GLY A 11 11.05 4.44 -10.54
N GLY A 12 11.10 3.16 -10.90
CA GLY A 12 11.36 2.07 -9.98
C GLY A 12 10.10 1.65 -9.20
N GLY A 13 10.29 0.94 -8.12
CA GLY A 13 9.23 0.45 -7.24
C GLY A 13 9.37 0.97 -5.81
N ASP A 14 8.43 0.57 -4.95
CA ASP A 14 8.36 0.99 -3.55
C ASP A 14 9.64 0.65 -2.76
N ARG A 15 10.29 -0.47 -3.08
CA ARG A 15 11.55 -0.87 -2.44
C ARG A 15 12.71 0.03 -2.81
N ASP A 16 12.73 0.53 -4.06
CA ASP A 16 13.73 1.49 -4.51
C ASP A 16 13.65 2.82 -3.73
N VAL A 17 12.45 3.20 -3.29
CA VAL A 17 12.26 4.38 -2.43
C VAL A 17 13.02 4.22 -1.11
N ALA A 18 12.92 3.06 -0.46
CA ALA A 18 13.65 2.80 0.78
C ALA A 18 15.17 2.81 0.56
N ARG A 19 15.65 2.19 -0.53
CA ARG A 19 17.05 2.23 -0.94
C ARG A 19 17.55 3.66 -1.16
N ASP A 20 16.76 4.48 -1.85
CA ASP A 20 17.13 5.84 -2.21
C ASP A 20 17.19 6.75 -0.97
N ILE A 21 16.32 6.54 0.01
CA ILE A 21 16.38 7.23 1.31
C ILE A 21 17.65 6.80 2.05
N MET A 22 17.94 5.51 2.15
CA MET A 22 19.16 5.01 2.78
C MET A 22 20.42 5.56 2.08
N GLY A 23 20.38 5.67 0.77
CA GLY A 23 21.47 6.22 -0.04
C GLY A 23 21.61 7.75 0.03
N GLY A 24 20.74 8.46 0.73
CA GLY A 24 20.74 9.93 0.83
C GLY A 24 20.34 10.64 -0.46
N ILE A 25 19.65 9.95 -1.36
CA ILE A 25 19.14 10.56 -2.62
C ILE A 25 17.91 11.40 -2.32
N CYS A 26 17.08 11.00 -1.37
CA CYS A 26 15.92 11.74 -0.90
C CYS A 26 15.71 11.56 0.60
N ASP A 27 15.03 12.49 1.23
CA ASP A 27 14.72 12.47 2.66
C ASP A 27 13.37 11.84 2.96
N ILE A 28 12.44 11.92 2.00
CA ILE A 28 11.05 11.45 2.13
C ILE A 28 10.67 10.73 0.84
N GLY A 29 9.94 9.64 0.98
CA GLY A 29 9.38 8.89 -0.14
C GLY A 29 7.97 8.41 0.13
N ILE A 30 7.22 8.12 -0.92
CA ILE A 30 5.89 7.56 -0.87
C ILE A 30 5.98 6.11 -1.34
N ALA A 31 5.45 5.20 -0.52
CA ALA A 31 5.45 3.77 -0.80
C ALA A 31 4.25 3.09 -0.12
N ASN A 32 3.89 1.91 -0.61
CA ASN A 32 2.91 1.08 0.08
C ASN A 32 3.55 0.41 1.31
N SER A 33 2.83 0.44 2.43
CA SER A 33 3.33 -0.03 3.73
C SER A 33 3.72 -1.52 3.74
N TYR A 34 3.01 -2.37 3.00
CA TYR A 34 3.29 -3.80 2.96
C TYR A 34 4.67 -4.13 2.38
N TYR A 35 5.22 -3.32 1.47
CA TYR A 35 6.60 -3.53 1.01
C TYR A 35 7.63 -3.31 2.12
N VAL A 36 7.37 -2.37 3.02
CA VAL A 36 8.24 -2.18 4.19
C VAL A 36 8.13 -3.39 5.13
N GLY A 37 6.94 -3.93 5.31
CA GLY A 37 6.72 -5.18 6.04
C GLY A 37 7.53 -6.34 5.45
N LEU A 38 7.42 -6.56 4.14
CA LEU A 38 8.18 -7.59 3.42
C LEU A 38 9.71 -7.40 3.54
N MET A 39 10.20 -6.18 3.45
CA MET A 39 11.63 -5.91 3.61
C MET A 39 12.10 -6.16 5.05
N ARG A 40 11.33 -5.71 6.06
CA ARG A 40 11.67 -5.92 7.48
C ARG A 40 11.63 -7.37 7.91
N SER A 41 10.78 -8.20 7.29
CA SER A 41 10.73 -9.64 7.57
C SER A 41 11.96 -10.41 7.09
N GLY A 42 12.81 -9.79 6.28
CA GLY A 42 13.94 -10.45 5.64
C GLY A 42 13.59 -11.28 4.39
N ALA A 43 12.30 -11.37 4.01
CA ALA A 43 11.87 -12.15 2.83
C ALA A 43 12.51 -11.66 1.52
N GLY A 44 12.88 -10.39 1.44
CA GLY A 44 13.57 -9.79 0.30
C GLY A 44 15.09 -9.94 0.32
N GLY A 45 15.65 -10.60 1.35
CA GLY A 45 17.08 -10.75 1.56
C GLY A 45 17.71 -9.62 2.39
N PRO A 46 18.96 -9.81 2.82
CA PRO A 46 19.63 -8.96 3.81
C PRO A 46 19.79 -7.51 3.35
N GLU A 47 19.97 -7.28 2.07
CA GLU A 47 20.13 -5.93 1.52
C GLU A 47 18.83 -5.10 1.70
N GLN A 48 17.67 -5.70 1.41
CA GLN A 48 16.38 -5.04 1.58
C GLN A 48 16.02 -4.82 3.05
N GLU A 49 16.44 -5.72 3.91
CA GLU A 49 16.29 -5.56 5.36
C GLU A 49 17.07 -4.33 5.86
N GLU A 50 18.29 -4.09 5.35
CA GLU A 50 19.06 -2.88 5.69
C GLU A 50 18.37 -1.60 5.16
N TRP A 51 17.80 -1.62 3.96
CA TRP A 51 17.01 -0.48 3.47
C TRP A 51 15.84 -0.16 4.39
N ALA A 52 15.13 -1.20 4.83
CA ALA A 52 13.97 -1.03 5.71
C ALA A 52 14.33 -0.56 7.11
N LYS A 53 15.53 -0.88 7.62
CA LYS A 53 16.06 -0.38 8.90
C LYS A 53 16.41 1.10 8.84
N ALA A 54 16.80 1.60 7.67
CA ALA A 54 17.20 2.99 7.47
C ALA A 54 16.01 3.97 7.40
N ILE A 55 14.78 3.47 7.29
CA ILE A 55 13.58 4.30 7.11
C ILE A 55 12.63 4.22 8.30
N LYS A 56 11.92 5.31 8.54
CA LYS A 56 10.76 5.36 9.44
C LYS A 56 9.48 5.46 8.62
N VAL A 57 8.53 4.56 8.87
CA VAL A 57 7.19 4.65 8.29
C VAL A 57 6.39 5.73 9.03
N ILE A 58 5.71 6.56 8.27
CA ILE A 58 4.76 7.55 8.78
C ILE A 58 3.44 7.30 8.07
N LEU A 59 2.38 7.13 8.84
CA LEU A 59 1.01 7.06 8.34
C LEU A 59 0.46 8.50 8.36
N PRO A 60 0.41 9.20 7.19
CA PRO A 60 0.08 10.62 7.19
C PRO A 60 -1.42 10.82 7.42
N THR A 61 -1.77 11.83 8.20
CA THR A 61 -3.16 12.30 8.33
C THR A 61 -3.37 13.46 7.37
N PHE A 62 -4.28 13.30 6.43
CA PHE A 62 -4.69 14.34 5.49
C PHE A 62 -5.86 15.17 6.02
N GLU A 63 -6.24 16.23 5.32
CA GLU A 63 -7.34 17.14 5.72
C GLU A 63 -8.67 16.41 5.97
N GLY A 64 -8.90 15.26 5.32
CA GLY A 64 -10.06 14.41 5.53
C GLY A 64 -10.13 13.72 6.89
N GLY A 65 -9.03 13.70 7.64
CA GLY A 65 -8.97 13.14 8.98
C GLY A 65 -8.40 11.74 9.07
N GLY A 66 -7.57 11.30 8.10
CA GLY A 66 -6.92 9.98 8.15
C GLY A 66 -5.89 9.77 7.05
N THR A 67 -5.31 8.58 7.04
CA THR A 67 -4.40 8.09 6.01
C THR A 67 -5.21 7.58 4.83
N GLN A 68 -4.87 8.02 3.62
CA GLN A 68 -5.44 7.44 2.40
C GLN A 68 -4.92 6.01 2.23
N VAL A 69 -5.83 5.06 1.97
CA VAL A 69 -5.50 3.65 1.82
C VAL A 69 -5.89 3.11 0.44
N ASN A 70 -5.13 2.15 -0.04
CA ASN A 70 -5.54 1.27 -1.12
C ASN A 70 -6.35 0.11 -0.56
N ILE A 71 -7.06 -0.59 -1.43
CA ILE A 71 -7.74 -1.84 -1.10
C ILE A 71 -7.39 -2.91 -2.14
N SER A 72 -6.99 -4.09 -1.66
CA SER A 72 -6.91 -5.28 -2.49
C SER A 72 -8.32 -5.76 -2.79
N GLY A 73 -8.57 -6.21 -4.01
CA GLY A 73 -9.90 -6.61 -4.44
C GLY A 73 -9.89 -7.83 -5.35
N ALA A 74 -11.00 -8.54 -5.36
CA ALA A 74 -11.22 -9.63 -6.27
C ALA A 74 -12.61 -9.53 -6.92
N ALA A 75 -12.77 -10.07 -8.12
CA ALA A 75 -14.03 -10.08 -8.84
C ALA A 75 -14.23 -11.39 -9.61
N ILE A 76 -15.49 -11.78 -9.79
CA ILE A 76 -15.85 -12.93 -10.59
C ILE A 76 -15.98 -12.50 -12.04
N ALA A 77 -15.26 -13.16 -12.95
CA ALA A 77 -15.37 -12.91 -14.37
C ALA A 77 -16.79 -13.22 -14.87
N ALA A 78 -17.30 -12.42 -15.84
CA ALA A 78 -18.66 -12.58 -16.39
C ALA A 78 -18.94 -14.00 -16.89
N HIS A 79 -17.95 -14.66 -17.44
CA HIS A 79 -18.04 -16.01 -18.02
C HIS A 79 -17.28 -17.07 -17.21
N ALA A 80 -17.13 -16.86 -15.89
CA ALA A 80 -16.51 -17.85 -15.00
C ALA A 80 -17.26 -19.19 -15.09
N PRO A 81 -16.58 -20.32 -15.35
CA PRO A 81 -17.23 -21.63 -15.52
C PRO A 81 -17.77 -22.19 -14.20
N ASN A 82 -17.19 -21.80 -13.04
CA ASN A 82 -17.52 -22.30 -11.71
C ASN A 82 -17.88 -21.13 -10.78
N LYS A 83 -18.96 -20.41 -11.10
CA LYS A 83 -19.35 -19.20 -10.36
C LYS A 83 -19.62 -19.43 -8.88
N ASP A 84 -20.31 -20.53 -8.55
CA ASP A 84 -20.67 -20.86 -7.15
C ASP A 84 -19.40 -21.06 -6.32
N VAL A 85 -18.45 -21.84 -6.82
CA VAL A 85 -17.11 -22.02 -6.18
C VAL A 85 -16.34 -20.73 -6.06
N ALA A 86 -16.47 -19.85 -7.06
CA ALA A 86 -15.83 -18.51 -7.00
C ALA A 86 -16.45 -17.62 -5.92
N VAL A 87 -17.78 -17.73 -5.70
CA VAL A 87 -18.44 -17.02 -4.59
C VAL A 87 -17.93 -17.56 -3.25
N ASP A 88 -17.93 -18.88 -3.06
CA ASP A 88 -17.42 -19.53 -1.85
C ASP A 88 -15.97 -19.10 -1.55
N PHE A 89 -15.16 -18.99 -2.59
CA PHE A 89 -13.78 -18.51 -2.46
C PHE A 89 -13.70 -17.03 -2.06
N LEU A 90 -14.54 -16.16 -2.61
CA LEU A 90 -14.60 -14.76 -2.20
C LEU A 90 -15.06 -14.62 -0.72
N GLU A 91 -16.02 -15.43 -0.30
CA GLU A 91 -16.45 -15.48 1.10
C GLU A 91 -15.32 -15.95 2.00
N PHE A 92 -14.54 -16.96 1.58
CA PHE A 92 -13.35 -17.39 2.30
C PHE A 92 -12.32 -16.26 2.43
N LEU A 93 -12.06 -15.48 1.36
CA LEU A 93 -11.07 -14.40 1.38
C LEU A 93 -11.37 -13.32 2.45
N VAL A 94 -12.62 -13.15 2.85
CA VAL A 94 -12.99 -12.21 3.94
C VAL A 94 -13.22 -12.92 5.28
N SER A 95 -12.92 -14.21 5.37
CA SER A 95 -12.95 -14.96 6.62
C SER A 95 -11.80 -14.52 7.56
N GLU A 96 -11.93 -14.85 8.85
CA GLU A 96 -10.88 -14.59 9.83
C GLU A 96 -9.57 -15.28 9.45
N GLU A 97 -9.65 -16.58 9.08
CA GLU A 97 -8.50 -17.38 8.66
C GLU A 97 -7.76 -16.76 7.47
N ALA A 98 -8.48 -16.39 6.40
CA ALA A 98 -7.85 -15.79 5.23
C ALA A 98 -7.24 -14.41 5.53
N GLN A 99 -7.90 -13.61 6.34
CA GLN A 99 -7.41 -12.28 6.73
C GLN A 99 -6.17 -12.37 7.63
N GLU A 100 -6.06 -13.39 8.50
CA GLU A 100 -4.82 -13.68 9.22
C GLU A 100 -3.68 -14.08 8.27
N ILE A 101 -3.97 -14.89 7.24
CA ILE A 101 -2.98 -15.25 6.21
C ILE A 101 -2.49 -14.01 5.49
N TYR A 102 -3.38 -13.12 5.02
CA TYR A 102 -3.01 -11.86 4.37
C TYR A 102 -2.16 -10.98 5.27
N ALA A 103 -2.56 -10.81 6.53
CA ALA A 103 -1.81 -10.00 7.48
C ALA A 103 -0.37 -10.48 7.64
N ARG A 104 -0.16 -11.81 7.76
CA ARG A 104 1.16 -12.40 8.02
C ARG A 104 2.01 -12.65 6.77
N ALA A 105 1.37 -13.00 5.64
CA ALA A 105 2.10 -13.33 4.42
C ALA A 105 2.40 -12.11 3.55
N ASN A 106 1.47 -11.15 3.51
CA ASN A 106 1.56 -9.96 2.66
C ASN A 106 1.77 -8.67 3.44
N TYR A 107 1.69 -8.70 4.79
CA TYR A 107 1.81 -7.50 5.62
C TYR A 107 0.76 -6.43 5.31
N GLU A 108 -0.43 -6.89 4.89
CA GLU A 108 -1.58 -6.03 4.65
C GLU A 108 -2.40 -5.83 5.94
N TYR A 109 -3.06 -4.68 6.05
CA TYR A 109 -4.02 -4.45 7.12
C TYR A 109 -5.29 -5.27 6.86
N PRO A 110 -5.76 -6.10 7.82
CA PRO A 110 -6.99 -6.86 7.67
C PRO A 110 -8.20 -5.95 7.47
N VAL A 111 -9.11 -6.34 6.59
CA VAL A 111 -10.41 -5.65 6.41
C VAL A 111 -11.47 -6.18 7.39
N ARG A 112 -11.24 -7.33 8.00
CA ARG A 112 -12.15 -7.94 8.99
C ARG A 112 -11.83 -7.42 10.39
N ALA A 113 -12.83 -6.87 11.07
CA ALA A 113 -12.69 -6.44 12.45
C ALA A 113 -12.33 -7.61 13.38
N GLY A 114 -11.41 -7.37 14.30
CA GLY A 114 -10.95 -8.38 15.28
C GLY A 114 -9.75 -9.22 14.82
N VAL A 115 -9.36 -9.16 13.55
CA VAL A 115 -8.11 -9.78 13.07
C VAL A 115 -6.95 -8.85 13.38
N GLU A 116 -5.91 -9.37 14.01
CA GLU A 116 -4.72 -8.60 14.37
C GLU A 116 -3.81 -8.39 13.16
N VAL A 117 -3.21 -7.21 13.09
CA VAL A 117 -2.13 -6.91 12.14
C VAL A 117 -0.86 -7.68 12.51
N ASP A 118 0.01 -7.93 11.53
CA ASP A 118 1.33 -8.48 11.82
C ASP A 118 2.12 -7.55 12.75
N PRO A 119 2.91 -8.08 13.71
CA PRO A 119 3.72 -7.29 14.62
C PRO A 119 4.62 -6.25 13.94
N ILE A 120 5.18 -6.57 12.77
CA ILE A 120 5.99 -5.63 11.99
C ILE A 120 5.17 -4.43 11.54
N ILE A 121 3.92 -4.66 11.14
CA ILE A 121 2.98 -3.61 10.73
C ILE A 121 2.50 -2.80 11.93
N ALA A 122 2.29 -3.44 13.08
CA ALA A 122 1.90 -2.76 14.32
C ALA A 122 2.93 -1.71 14.77
N GLU A 123 4.21 -1.89 14.44
CA GLU A 123 5.27 -0.90 14.71
C GLU A 123 5.11 0.41 13.94
N PHE A 124 4.30 0.44 12.86
CA PHE A 124 4.05 1.67 12.10
C PHE A 124 3.10 2.63 12.83
N GLY A 125 2.46 2.17 13.89
CA GLY A 125 1.50 2.93 14.67
C GLY A 125 0.05 2.62 14.29
N THR A 126 -0.86 3.38 14.86
CA THR A 126 -2.30 3.21 14.61
C THR A 126 -2.67 3.78 13.24
N LEU A 127 -3.28 2.94 12.40
CA LEU A 127 -3.83 3.39 11.12
C LEU A 127 -5.23 4.01 11.35
N GLU A 128 -5.31 5.31 11.18
CA GLU A 128 -6.59 6.02 11.08
C GLU A 128 -6.92 6.22 9.61
N ILE A 129 -7.93 5.50 9.11
CA ILE A 129 -8.29 5.52 7.69
C ILE A 129 -9.04 6.79 7.34
N ASP A 130 -8.67 7.45 6.23
CA ASP A 130 -9.42 8.57 5.66
C ASP A 130 -10.87 8.12 5.37
N PRO A 131 -11.89 8.81 5.93
CA PRO A 131 -13.28 8.40 5.80
C PRO A 131 -13.88 8.63 4.42
N THR A 132 -13.13 9.21 3.49
CA THR A 132 -13.62 9.46 2.12
C THR A 132 -13.94 8.14 1.42
N PRO A 133 -15.20 7.92 0.97
CA PRO A 133 -15.55 6.68 0.30
C PRO A 133 -14.71 6.45 -0.97
N LEU A 134 -14.24 5.22 -1.16
CA LEU A 134 -13.44 4.84 -2.34
C LEU A 134 -14.14 5.16 -3.66
N ALA A 135 -15.47 5.04 -3.71
CA ALA A 135 -16.25 5.43 -4.88
C ALA A 135 -16.10 6.93 -5.20
N THR A 136 -16.03 7.79 -4.18
CA THR A 136 -15.79 9.22 -4.35
C THR A 136 -14.37 9.49 -4.86
N ILE A 137 -13.39 8.78 -4.34
CA ILE A 137 -11.99 8.87 -4.81
C ILE A 137 -11.91 8.43 -6.28
N ALA A 138 -12.58 7.34 -6.64
CA ALA A 138 -12.60 6.81 -8.01
C ALA A 138 -13.15 7.82 -9.04
N THR A 139 -14.11 8.67 -8.68
CA THR A 139 -14.63 9.71 -9.58
C THR A 139 -13.59 10.76 -9.97
N ARG A 140 -12.54 10.93 -9.16
CA ARG A 140 -11.46 11.91 -9.40
C ARG A 140 -10.30 11.37 -10.21
N ARG A 141 -10.35 10.08 -10.58
CA ARG A 141 -9.24 9.42 -11.27
C ARG A 141 -8.87 10.10 -12.58
N ALA A 142 -9.84 10.45 -13.41
CA ALA A 142 -9.59 11.10 -14.70
C ALA A 142 -8.90 12.46 -14.53
N ASP A 143 -9.37 13.27 -13.57
CA ASP A 143 -8.78 14.58 -13.28
C ASP A 143 -7.36 14.44 -12.74
N ALA A 144 -7.11 13.46 -11.87
CA ALA A 144 -5.79 13.20 -11.30
C ALA A 144 -4.80 12.76 -12.38
N THR A 145 -5.21 11.87 -13.30
CA THR A 145 -4.39 11.44 -14.43
C THR A 145 -4.08 12.62 -15.35
N GLY A 146 -5.07 13.40 -15.72
CA GLY A 146 -4.87 14.59 -16.56
C GLY A 146 -3.98 15.65 -15.91
N LEU A 147 -4.02 15.76 -14.57
CA LEU A 147 -3.10 16.64 -13.85
C LEU A 147 -1.66 16.13 -13.90
N ALA A 148 -1.44 14.83 -13.70
CA ALA A 148 -0.11 14.21 -13.78
C ALA A 148 0.50 14.41 -15.19
N GLU A 149 -0.28 14.18 -16.24
CA GLU A 149 0.12 14.43 -17.62
C GLU A 149 0.44 15.91 -17.86
N LYS A 150 -0.45 16.80 -17.44
CA LYS A 150 -0.29 18.25 -17.61
C LYS A 150 0.99 18.81 -16.99
N VAL A 151 1.40 18.26 -15.84
CA VAL A 151 2.63 18.68 -15.18
C VAL A 151 3.85 17.88 -15.64
N GLY A 152 3.67 16.89 -16.53
CA GLY A 152 4.72 16.00 -17.02
C GLY A 152 5.38 15.24 -15.86
N PHE A 153 4.57 14.63 -15.00
CA PHE A 153 5.09 14.02 -13.75
C PHE A 153 6.09 12.89 -14.02
N ASP A 154 5.86 12.15 -15.12
CA ASP A 154 6.67 11.00 -15.53
C ASP A 154 7.78 11.37 -16.55
N ASP A 155 7.92 12.65 -16.92
CA ASP A 155 8.88 13.13 -17.91
C ASP A 155 10.29 13.36 -17.34
#